data_a579e3b6baa084c0e58299c3a89602ae
#
_entry.id   a579e3b6baa084c0e58299c3a89602ae
#
_cell.length_a   1.000
_cell.length_b   1.000
_cell.length_c   1.000
_cell.angle_alpha   90.00
_cell.angle_beta   90.00
_cell.angle_gamma   90.00
#
_symmetry.space_group_name_H-M   'P 1'
#
loop_
_entity.id
_entity.type
_entity.pdbx_description
1 polymer ?
#
loop_
_entity_poly.entity_id
_entity_poly.type
_entity_poly.pdbx_seq_one_letter_code
_entity_poly.pdbx_strand_id
1 'polypeptide(L)'
;GAALSAMAAFAALIGGAYLNRRALREQLIAPERRFTRPATMPYGYLAAALVAAGTAMAAGGVVGHDTLASGLFALLAAIGFHLRYPLPPPRSLLASPAAAPGDTRVRSALETAERRLLAMELAAEGVGNLELEQRLRRIAAQGRGILEVIAARPAELSRARKFLNVYLEGAERVASRYVQTHRLSRSHALESSFRNVLAQIEAVFERQRTLLLEHYVVDLDVHIEVLRKQLEREGLA
;
A
#
# COMPACT_ATOMS: atom_id res chain seq x y z
N GLY A 1 -38.08 -22.38 -15.44
CA GLY A 1 -36.71 -22.67 -14.98
C GLY A 1 -35.65 -21.87 -15.69
N ALA A 2 -35.56 -21.96 -17.03
CA ALA A 2 -34.45 -21.39 -17.81
C ALA A 2 -34.29 -19.84 -17.72
N ALA A 3 -35.39 -19.10 -17.60
CA ALA A 3 -35.31 -17.64 -17.47
C ALA A 3 -34.69 -17.20 -16.12
N LEU A 4 -34.99 -17.90 -15.03
CA LEU A 4 -34.42 -17.61 -13.71
C LEU A 4 -32.95 -17.97 -13.66
N SER A 5 -32.52 -19.08 -14.26
CA SER A 5 -31.11 -19.46 -14.34
C SER A 5 -30.30 -18.48 -15.21
N ALA A 6 -30.87 -17.98 -16.31
CA ALA A 6 -30.26 -16.97 -17.15
C ALA A 6 -30.07 -15.64 -16.40
N MET A 7 -31.07 -15.18 -15.63
CA MET A 7 -30.96 -13.96 -14.82
C MET A 7 -29.92 -14.12 -13.73
N ALA A 8 -29.87 -15.27 -13.04
CA ALA A 8 -28.89 -15.55 -12.01
C ALA A 8 -27.45 -15.60 -12.57
N ALA A 9 -27.26 -16.24 -13.73
CA ALA A 9 -25.96 -16.29 -14.42
C ALA A 9 -25.50 -14.87 -14.82
N PHE A 10 -26.39 -14.06 -15.37
CA PHE A 10 -26.09 -12.68 -15.78
C PHE A 10 -25.75 -11.78 -14.58
N ALA A 11 -26.48 -11.90 -13.48
CA ALA A 11 -26.20 -11.18 -12.23
C ALA A 11 -24.84 -11.57 -11.64
N ALA A 12 -24.47 -12.86 -11.68
CA ALA A 12 -23.20 -13.35 -11.21
C ALA A 12 -22.03 -12.81 -12.07
N LEU A 13 -22.18 -12.77 -13.37
CA LEU A 13 -21.16 -12.23 -14.28
C LEU A 13 -20.98 -10.72 -14.11
N ILE A 14 -22.06 -9.94 -13.98
CA ILE A 14 -21.98 -8.50 -13.72
C ILE A 14 -21.35 -8.23 -12.34
N GLY A 15 -21.77 -8.96 -11.30
CA GLY A 15 -21.21 -8.88 -9.97
C GLY A 15 -19.70 -9.19 -9.96
N GLY A 16 -19.27 -10.23 -10.68
CA GLY A 16 -17.88 -10.58 -10.87
C GLY A 16 -17.09 -9.47 -11.59
N ALA A 17 -17.62 -8.88 -12.64
CA ALA A 17 -17.01 -7.76 -13.37
C ALA A 17 -16.88 -6.51 -12.48
N TYR A 18 -17.90 -6.19 -11.70
CA TYR A 18 -17.88 -5.06 -10.76
C TYR A 18 -16.82 -5.24 -9.65
N LEU A 19 -16.77 -6.42 -9.02
CA LEU A 19 -15.76 -6.74 -8.02
C LEU A 19 -14.35 -6.75 -8.59
N ASN A 20 -14.18 -7.23 -9.82
CA ASN A 20 -12.89 -7.20 -10.50
C ASN A 20 -12.42 -5.76 -10.79
N ARG A 21 -13.31 -4.87 -11.22
CA ARG A 21 -13.00 -3.44 -11.39
C ARG A 21 -12.56 -2.79 -10.07
N ARG A 22 -13.21 -3.16 -8.97
CA ARG A 22 -12.85 -2.67 -7.62
C ARG A 22 -11.49 -3.21 -7.19
N ALA A 23 -11.23 -4.50 -7.40
CA ALA A 23 -9.93 -5.12 -7.14
C ALA A 23 -8.80 -4.46 -7.95
N LEU A 24 -9.04 -4.18 -9.24
CA LEU A 24 -8.07 -3.51 -10.11
C LEU A 24 -7.79 -2.07 -9.66
N ARG A 25 -8.80 -1.31 -9.25
CA ARG A 25 -8.60 0.04 -8.69
C ARG A 25 -7.74 -0.01 -7.42
N GLU A 26 -8.00 -0.96 -6.54
CA GLU A 26 -7.19 -1.17 -5.34
C GLU A 26 -5.74 -1.58 -5.69
N GLN A 27 -5.54 -2.38 -6.75
CA GLN A 27 -4.21 -2.77 -7.24
C GLN A 27 -3.47 -1.63 -7.93
N LEU A 28 -4.15 -0.73 -8.65
CA LEU A 28 -3.53 0.45 -9.27
C LEU A 28 -3.06 1.47 -8.22
N ILE A 29 -3.72 1.51 -7.07
CA ILE A 29 -3.31 2.33 -5.91
C ILE A 29 -2.26 1.58 -5.05
N ALA A 30 -2.16 0.25 -5.20
CA ALA A 30 -1.30 -0.63 -4.41
C ALA A 30 0.22 -0.52 -4.64
N PRO A 31 0.79 -0.14 -5.83
CA PRO A 31 2.24 0.00 -5.96
C PRO A 31 2.83 1.03 -5.00
N GLU A 32 2.03 1.98 -4.52
CA GLU A 32 2.45 2.95 -3.51
C GLU A 32 2.32 2.43 -2.06
N ARG A 33 1.63 1.29 -1.86
CA ARG A 33 1.34 0.71 -0.53
C ARG A 33 2.25 -0.48 -0.22
N ARG A 34 3.56 -0.23 -0.02
CA ARG A 34 4.51 -1.32 0.28
C ARG A 34 4.29 -2.00 1.63
N PHE A 35 3.74 -1.30 2.62
CA PHE A 35 3.67 -1.75 4.02
C PHE A 35 2.24 -1.97 4.52
N THR A 36 1.22 -1.39 3.88
CA THR A 36 -0.18 -1.66 4.24
C THR A 36 -0.66 -2.98 3.67
N ARG A 37 -1.21 -3.85 4.52
CA ARG A 37 -1.94 -5.02 4.04
C ARG A 37 -3.14 -4.52 3.23
N PRO A 38 -3.38 -5.06 2.02
CA PRO A 38 -4.64 -4.82 1.34
C PRO A 38 -5.77 -5.23 2.26
N ALA A 39 -6.82 -4.41 2.30
CA ALA A 39 -8.02 -4.70 3.08
C ALA A 39 -8.45 -6.16 2.88
N THR A 40 -8.85 -6.80 3.95
CA THR A 40 -9.00 -8.24 4.17
C THR A 40 -10.01 -8.97 3.28
N MET A 41 -10.68 -8.31 2.34
CA MET A 41 -11.59 -8.95 1.39
C MET A 41 -10.84 -9.27 0.08
N PRO A 42 -10.68 -10.56 -0.24
CA PRO A 42 -10.03 -10.97 -1.49
C PRO A 42 -10.99 -10.80 -2.68
N TYR A 43 -11.32 -9.54 -3.03
CA TYR A 43 -12.24 -9.22 -4.12
C TYR A 43 -11.89 -9.93 -5.44
N GLY A 44 -10.59 -10.15 -5.69
CA GLY A 44 -10.13 -10.89 -6.86
C GLY A 44 -10.57 -12.35 -6.86
N TYR A 45 -10.50 -13.03 -5.71
CA TYR A 45 -10.96 -14.42 -5.55
C TYR A 45 -12.48 -14.53 -5.61
N LEU A 46 -13.21 -13.57 -5.00
CA LEU A 46 -14.67 -13.49 -5.09
C LEU A 46 -15.12 -13.25 -6.54
N ALA A 47 -14.44 -12.37 -7.27
CA ALA A 47 -14.71 -12.13 -8.68
C ALA A 47 -14.49 -13.40 -9.52
N ALA A 48 -13.39 -14.11 -9.32
CA ALA A 48 -13.10 -15.36 -10.01
C ALA A 48 -14.17 -16.43 -9.72
N ALA A 49 -14.58 -16.58 -8.45
CA ALA A 49 -15.62 -17.51 -8.03
C ALA A 49 -16.99 -17.17 -8.66
N LEU A 50 -17.36 -15.89 -8.70
CA LEU A 50 -18.60 -15.45 -9.33
C LEU A 50 -18.62 -15.65 -10.84
N VAL A 51 -17.50 -15.42 -11.53
CA VAL A 51 -17.37 -15.68 -12.97
C VAL A 51 -17.48 -17.18 -13.27
N ALA A 52 -16.79 -18.04 -12.50
CA ALA A 52 -16.86 -19.48 -12.65
C ALA A 52 -18.29 -20.02 -12.39
N ALA A 53 -18.95 -19.57 -11.31
CA ALA A 53 -20.31 -19.96 -10.99
C ALA A 53 -21.33 -19.47 -12.04
N GLY A 54 -21.19 -18.23 -12.52
CA GLY A 54 -22.04 -17.67 -13.58
C GLY A 54 -21.91 -18.46 -14.88
N THR A 55 -20.68 -18.87 -15.25
CA THR A 55 -20.44 -19.71 -16.43
C THR A 55 -21.04 -21.10 -16.30
N ALA A 56 -20.89 -21.73 -15.11
CA ALA A 56 -21.53 -23.04 -14.85
C ALA A 56 -23.07 -22.98 -14.95
N MET A 57 -23.67 -21.95 -14.36
CA MET A 57 -25.13 -21.75 -14.41
C MET A 57 -25.62 -21.46 -15.84
N ALA A 58 -24.87 -20.70 -16.62
CA ALA A 58 -25.20 -20.46 -18.03
C ALA A 58 -25.14 -21.75 -18.84
N ALA A 59 -24.09 -22.55 -18.69
CA ALA A 59 -23.90 -23.80 -19.41
C ALA A 59 -24.97 -24.86 -19.05
N GLY A 60 -25.23 -25.08 -17.77
CA GLY A 60 -26.17 -26.10 -17.31
C GLY A 60 -27.62 -25.65 -17.34
N GLY A 61 -27.91 -24.41 -16.90
CA GLY A 61 -29.28 -23.94 -16.72
C GLY A 61 -29.93 -23.33 -17.95
N VAL A 62 -29.15 -22.77 -18.89
CA VAL A 62 -29.65 -22.11 -20.12
C VAL A 62 -29.47 -23.01 -21.33
N VAL A 63 -28.30 -23.61 -21.50
CA VAL A 63 -27.96 -24.42 -22.68
C VAL A 63 -28.33 -25.89 -22.46
N GLY A 64 -28.55 -26.33 -21.21
CA GLY A 64 -28.95 -27.70 -20.88
C GLY A 64 -27.82 -28.75 -21.00
N HIS A 65 -26.58 -28.30 -20.89
CA HIS A 65 -25.44 -29.22 -20.85
C HIS A 65 -25.43 -30.07 -19.57
N ASP A 66 -24.89 -31.28 -19.68
CA ASP A 66 -24.68 -32.16 -18.55
C ASP A 66 -23.79 -31.51 -17.48
N THR A 67 -23.93 -31.95 -16.22
CA THR A 67 -23.19 -31.42 -15.06
C THR A 67 -21.68 -31.47 -15.24
N LEU A 68 -21.15 -32.49 -15.91
CA LEU A 68 -19.72 -32.63 -16.25
C LEU A 68 -19.26 -31.54 -17.24
N ALA A 69 -20.04 -31.27 -18.29
CA ALA A 69 -19.71 -30.24 -19.26
C ALA A 69 -19.78 -28.85 -18.63
N SER A 70 -20.78 -28.58 -17.80
CA SER A 70 -20.92 -27.31 -17.08
C SER A 70 -19.76 -27.05 -16.13
N GLY A 71 -19.26 -28.10 -15.45
CA GLY A 71 -18.07 -28.04 -14.60
C GLY A 71 -16.79 -27.73 -15.40
N LEU A 72 -16.65 -28.32 -16.60
CA LEU A 72 -15.50 -28.03 -17.46
C LEU A 72 -15.48 -26.58 -17.95
N PHE A 73 -16.65 -26.03 -18.32
CA PHE A 73 -16.75 -24.61 -18.69
C PHE A 73 -16.42 -23.67 -17.54
N ALA A 74 -16.84 -24.00 -16.31
CA ALA A 74 -16.50 -23.24 -15.11
C ALA A 74 -14.98 -23.27 -14.85
N LEU A 75 -14.35 -24.44 -15.01
CA LEU A 75 -12.89 -24.59 -14.85
C LEU A 75 -12.13 -23.78 -15.91
N LEU A 76 -12.53 -23.84 -17.17
CA LEU A 76 -11.93 -23.05 -18.25
C LEU A 76 -12.08 -21.54 -18.01
N ALA A 77 -13.26 -21.11 -17.52
CA ALA A 77 -13.49 -19.71 -17.16
C ALA A 77 -12.58 -19.26 -15.98
N ALA A 78 -12.39 -20.09 -14.97
CA ALA A 78 -11.49 -19.83 -13.84
C ALA A 78 -10.03 -19.74 -14.27
N ILE A 79 -9.58 -20.65 -15.15
CA ILE A 79 -8.22 -20.67 -15.70
C ILE A 79 -8.01 -19.41 -16.57
N GLY A 80 -8.93 -19.09 -17.47
CA GLY A 80 -8.86 -17.89 -18.30
C GLY A 80 -8.83 -16.61 -17.48
N PHE A 81 -9.63 -16.55 -16.41
CA PHE A 81 -9.61 -15.44 -15.46
C PHE A 81 -8.26 -15.31 -14.75
N HIS A 82 -7.69 -16.42 -14.30
CA HIS A 82 -6.39 -16.45 -13.62
C HIS A 82 -5.23 -16.05 -14.55
N LEU A 83 -5.27 -16.49 -15.80
CA LEU A 83 -4.26 -16.10 -16.80
C LEU A 83 -4.33 -14.61 -17.14
N ARG A 84 -5.54 -14.04 -17.20
CA ARG A 84 -5.73 -12.62 -17.53
C ARG A 84 -5.52 -11.70 -16.32
N TYR A 85 -5.85 -12.18 -15.12
CA TYR A 85 -5.76 -11.47 -13.85
C TYR A 85 -5.00 -12.34 -12.85
N PRO A 86 -3.66 -12.27 -12.80
CA PRO A 86 -2.87 -13.07 -11.88
C PRO A 86 -3.25 -12.70 -10.43
N LEU A 87 -3.94 -13.62 -9.77
CA LEU A 87 -4.31 -13.46 -8.37
C LEU A 87 -3.05 -13.62 -7.51
N PRO A 88 -2.77 -12.69 -6.59
CA PRO A 88 -1.66 -12.85 -5.68
C PRO A 88 -1.86 -14.14 -4.87
N PRO A 89 -0.81 -14.94 -4.64
CA PRO A 89 -0.95 -16.18 -3.88
C PRO A 89 -1.57 -15.89 -2.52
N PRO A 90 -2.44 -16.76 -1.99
CA PRO A 90 -3.09 -16.59 -0.68
C PRO A 90 -2.04 -16.70 0.42
N ARG A 91 -1.29 -15.64 0.64
CA ARG A 91 -0.21 -15.54 1.66
C ARG A 91 -0.72 -15.72 3.09
N SER A 92 -2.03 -15.72 3.28
CA SER A 92 -2.67 -15.90 4.58
C SER A 92 -2.84 -17.35 5.02
N LEU A 93 -2.72 -18.32 4.10
CA LEU A 93 -2.87 -19.76 4.43
C LEU A 93 -1.53 -20.45 4.75
N LEU A 94 -0.43 -19.89 4.28
CA LEU A 94 0.90 -20.26 4.74
C LEU A 94 1.30 -19.20 5.77
N ALA A 95 0.91 -19.41 7.02
CA ALA A 95 1.41 -18.61 8.14
C ALA A 95 2.94 -18.60 8.06
N SER A 96 3.51 -17.45 7.70
CA SER A 96 4.93 -17.21 7.93
C SER A 96 5.21 -17.60 9.38
N PRO A 97 6.29 -18.34 9.66
CA PRO A 97 6.66 -18.68 11.02
C PRO A 97 6.56 -17.41 11.87
N ALA A 98 5.99 -17.53 13.05
CA ALA A 98 5.62 -16.42 13.93
C ALA A 98 6.72 -15.36 13.90
N ALA A 99 6.40 -14.21 13.30
CA ALA A 99 7.36 -13.12 13.21
C ALA A 99 7.78 -12.76 14.63
N ALA A 100 9.08 -12.61 14.85
CA ALA A 100 9.61 -12.23 16.16
C ALA A 100 8.88 -10.97 16.66
N PRO A 101 8.65 -10.79 17.96
CA PRO A 101 7.90 -9.64 18.51
C PRO A 101 8.40 -8.28 18.01
N GLY A 102 9.69 -8.18 17.67
CA GLY A 102 10.30 -7.00 17.05
C GLY A 102 9.76 -6.70 15.64
N ASP A 103 9.62 -7.72 14.81
CA ASP A 103 9.13 -7.57 13.42
C ASP A 103 7.68 -7.10 13.37
N THR A 104 6.87 -7.52 14.32
CA THR A 104 5.47 -7.09 14.42
C THR A 104 5.37 -5.60 14.77
N ARG A 105 6.22 -5.09 15.67
CA ARG A 105 6.25 -3.67 16.04
C ARG A 105 6.72 -2.79 14.88
N VAL A 106 7.77 -3.20 14.18
CA VAL A 106 8.27 -2.48 13.00
C VAL A 106 7.20 -2.42 11.93
N ARG A 107 6.59 -3.57 11.63
CA ARG A 107 5.53 -3.65 10.61
C ARG A 107 4.34 -2.76 10.95
N SER A 108 3.82 -2.81 12.18
CA SER A 108 2.68 -1.98 12.59
C SER A 108 2.99 -0.49 12.56
N ALA A 109 4.22 -0.09 12.90
CA ALA A 109 4.67 1.29 12.82
C ALA A 109 4.74 1.76 11.36
N LEU A 110 5.31 0.96 10.45
CA LEU A 110 5.39 1.26 9.02
C LEU A 110 4.00 1.31 8.37
N GLU A 111 3.11 0.37 8.69
CA GLU A 111 1.72 0.37 8.20
C GLU A 111 0.95 1.62 8.64
N THR A 112 1.18 2.08 9.87
CA THR A 112 0.56 3.30 10.39
C THR A 112 1.11 4.54 9.70
N ALA A 113 2.42 4.61 9.54
CA ALA A 113 3.09 5.72 8.85
C ALA A 113 2.68 5.81 7.38
N GLU A 114 2.59 4.69 6.67
CA GLU A 114 2.15 4.66 5.29
C GLU A 114 0.71 5.15 5.12
N ARG A 115 -0.21 4.77 6.04
CA ARG A 115 -1.58 5.31 6.03
C ARG A 115 -1.60 6.83 6.17
N ARG A 116 -0.72 7.41 7.00
CA ARG A 116 -0.60 8.87 7.16
C ARG A 116 -0.10 9.55 5.88
N LEU A 117 0.89 8.95 5.21
CA LEU A 117 1.38 9.48 3.92
C LEU A 117 0.29 9.45 2.85
N LEU A 118 -0.47 8.37 2.77
CA LEU A 118 -1.62 8.29 1.87
C LEU A 118 -2.70 9.33 2.18
N ALA A 119 -2.97 9.58 3.47
CA ALA A 119 -3.90 10.62 3.87
C ALA A 119 -3.41 12.02 3.44
N MET A 120 -2.10 12.29 3.51
CA MET A 120 -1.50 13.53 3.00
C MET A 120 -1.64 13.66 1.48
N GLU A 121 -1.47 12.59 0.71
CA GLU A 121 -1.65 12.60 -0.74
C GLU A 121 -3.10 12.82 -1.15
N LEU A 122 -4.03 12.17 -0.45
CA LEU A 122 -5.46 12.43 -0.66
C LEU A 122 -5.83 13.88 -0.29
N ALA A 123 -5.23 14.43 0.77
CA ALA A 123 -5.40 15.84 1.10
C ALA A 123 -4.84 16.75 0.01
N ALA A 124 -3.70 16.39 -0.62
CA ALA A 124 -3.11 17.16 -1.70
C ALA A 124 -4.08 17.40 -2.86
N GLU A 125 -4.88 16.39 -3.24
CA GLU A 125 -5.91 16.51 -4.29
C GLU A 125 -7.00 17.57 -3.96
N GLY A 126 -7.20 17.83 -2.68
CA GLY A 126 -8.21 18.77 -2.19
C GLY A 126 -7.71 20.19 -1.96
N VAL A 127 -6.43 20.47 -2.14
CA VAL A 127 -5.80 21.79 -1.81
C VAL A 127 -6.26 22.90 -2.75
N GLY A 128 -6.51 22.57 -4.03
CA GLY A 128 -6.96 23.55 -5.03
C GLY A 128 -5.88 24.54 -5.50
N ASN A 129 -4.63 24.33 -5.13
CA ASN A 129 -3.46 25.09 -5.58
C ASN A 129 -2.37 24.11 -6.01
N LEU A 130 -1.98 24.15 -7.28
CA LEU A 130 -1.06 23.19 -7.90
C LEU A 130 0.33 23.17 -7.22
N GLU A 131 0.84 24.34 -6.83
CA GLU A 131 2.14 24.43 -6.14
C GLU A 131 2.12 23.70 -4.81
N LEU A 132 1.10 23.94 -4.00
CA LEU A 132 0.93 23.33 -2.67
C LEU A 132 0.63 21.84 -2.77
N GLU A 133 -0.15 21.43 -3.77
CA GLU A 133 -0.40 20.02 -4.10
C GLU A 133 0.90 19.28 -4.40
N GLN A 134 1.70 19.82 -5.33
CA GLN A 134 2.98 19.23 -5.69
C GLN A 134 3.95 19.18 -4.51
N ARG A 135 3.93 20.22 -3.65
CA ARG A 135 4.75 20.26 -2.43
C ARG A 135 4.36 19.16 -1.45
N LEU A 136 3.05 18.98 -1.19
CA LEU A 136 2.56 17.88 -0.34
C LEU A 136 2.94 16.49 -0.89
N ARG A 137 2.83 16.31 -2.20
CA ARG A 137 3.24 15.06 -2.85
C ARG A 137 4.76 14.80 -2.71
N ARG A 138 5.59 15.84 -2.82
CA ARG A 138 7.04 15.71 -2.57
C ARG A 138 7.33 15.33 -1.12
N ILE A 139 6.67 15.95 -0.15
CA ILE A 139 6.80 15.62 1.28
C ILE A 139 6.41 14.16 1.52
N ALA A 140 5.31 13.70 0.94
CA ALA A 140 4.88 12.31 1.06
C ALA A 140 5.90 11.34 0.44
N ALA A 141 6.49 11.68 -0.71
CA ALA A 141 7.55 10.89 -1.35
C ALA A 141 8.83 10.83 -0.49
N GLN A 142 9.24 11.94 0.11
CA GLN A 142 10.35 11.97 1.08
C GLN A 142 10.06 11.08 2.29
N GLY A 143 8.83 11.16 2.82
CA GLY A 143 8.38 10.30 3.91
C GLY A 143 8.47 8.82 3.57
N ARG A 144 8.08 8.40 2.37
CA ARG A 144 8.24 7.02 1.89
C ARG A 144 9.71 6.59 1.85
N GLY A 145 10.59 7.44 1.36
CA GLY A 145 12.03 7.15 1.37
C GLY A 145 12.56 6.88 2.79
N ILE A 146 12.06 7.60 3.80
CA ILE A 146 12.40 7.34 5.21
C ILE A 146 11.85 5.98 5.66
N LEU A 147 10.60 5.64 5.31
CA LEU A 147 10.02 4.33 5.64
C LEU A 147 10.78 3.16 5.01
N GLU A 148 11.30 3.33 3.79
CA GLU A 148 12.13 2.34 3.12
C GLU A 148 13.44 2.08 3.87
N VAL A 149 14.09 3.13 4.38
CA VAL A 149 15.29 3.00 5.21
C VAL A 149 14.98 2.22 6.50
N ILE A 150 13.87 2.54 7.18
CA ILE A 150 13.44 1.84 8.40
C ILE A 150 13.07 0.38 8.10
N ALA A 151 12.42 0.11 6.98
CA ALA A 151 12.06 -1.25 6.57
C ALA A 151 13.29 -2.11 6.27
N ALA A 152 14.30 -1.53 5.62
CA ALA A 152 15.57 -2.19 5.36
C ALA A 152 16.37 -2.44 6.64
N ARG A 153 16.17 -1.60 7.68
CA ARG A 153 16.88 -1.64 8.96
C ARG A 153 15.95 -1.44 10.14
N PRO A 154 15.36 -2.52 10.65
CA PRO A 154 14.44 -2.46 11.79
C PRO A 154 15.01 -1.79 13.06
N ALA A 155 16.32 -1.83 13.26
CA ALA A 155 16.99 -1.17 14.38
C ALA A 155 16.82 0.36 14.38
N GLU A 156 16.68 0.98 13.20
CA GLU A 156 16.46 2.43 13.04
C GLU A 156 15.08 2.89 13.50
N LEU A 157 14.13 1.98 13.71
CA LEU A 157 12.80 2.32 14.20
C LEU A 157 12.83 3.13 15.50
N SER A 158 13.74 2.81 16.41
CA SER A 158 13.85 3.51 17.69
C SER A 158 14.24 4.97 17.51
N ARG A 159 15.13 5.27 16.57
CA ARG A 159 15.60 6.62 16.23
C ARG A 159 14.56 7.39 15.42
N ALA A 160 13.85 6.69 14.54
CA ALA A 160 12.78 7.28 13.73
C ALA A 160 11.46 7.49 14.49
N ARG A 161 11.36 7.04 15.73
CA ARG A 161 10.11 7.08 16.52
C ARG A 161 9.52 8.49 16.65
N LYS A 162 10.35 9.51 16.87
CA LYS A 162 9.93 10.91 16.95
C LYS A 162 9.40 11.40 15.58
N PHE A 163 10.07 11.02 14.49
CA PHE A 163 9.61 11.31 13.13
C PHE A 163 8.23 10.71 12.87
N LEU A 164 8.06 9.42 13.13
CA LEU A 164 6.82 8.69 12.84
C LEU A 164 5.62 9.19 13.68
N ASN A 165 5.84 9.47 14.97
CA ASN A 165 4.74 9.77 15.88
C ASN A 165 4.46 11.26 16.07
N VAL A 166 5.41 12.14 15.74
CA VAL A 166 5.24 13.58 15.95
C VAL A 166 5.21 14.30 14.61
N TYR A 167 6.26 14.17 13.82
CA TYR A 167 6.40 14.97 12.60
C TYR A 167 5.48 14.51 11.49
N LEU A 168 5.40 13.21 11.24
CA LEU A 168 4.54 12.65 10.20
C LEU A 168 3.05 12.81 10.57
N GLU A 169 2.69 12.56 11.83
CA GLU A 169 1.31 12.76 12.29
C GLU A 169 0.92 14.24 12.26
N GLY A 170 1.83 15.13 12.66
CA GLY A 170 1.61 16.56 12.60
C GLY A 170 1.42 17.05 11.16
N ALA A 171 2.22 16.57 10.23
CA ALA A 171 2.14 16.90 8.80
C ALA A 171 0.79 16.46 8.20
N GLU A 172 0.37 15.22 8.45
CA GLU A 172 -0.91 14.67 8.00
C GLU A 172 -2.08 15.52 8.58
N ARG A 173 -2.05 15.82 9.89
CA ARG A 173 -3.10 16.59 10.54
C ARG A 173 -3.20 18.00 9.98
N VAL A 174 -2.08 18.67 9.72
CA VAL A 174 -2.04 20.01 9.15
C VAL A 174 -2.59 20.01 7.72
N ALA A 175 -2.18 19.05 6.88
CA ALA A 175 -2.66 18.92 5.51
C ALA A 175 -4.18 18.68 5.47
N SER A 176 -4.68 17.74 6.25
CA SER A 176 -6.11 17.41 6.31
C SER A 176 -6.96 18.57 6.81
N ARG A 177 -6.50 19.27 7.85
CA ARG A 177 -7.21 20.46 8.38
C ARG A 177 -7.18 21.63 7.42
N TYR A 178 -6.07 21.86 6.73
CA TYR A 178 -6.01 22.92 5.72
C TYR A 178 -7.07 22.73 4.65
N VAL A 179 -7.20 21.53 4.08
CA VAL A 179 -8.20 21.23 3.04
C VAL A 179 -9.62 21.45 3.55
N GLN A 180 -9.92 21.01 4.79
CA GLN A 180 -11.23 21.22 5.40
C GLN A 180 -11.56 22.71 5.57
N THR A 181 -10.61 23.49 6.08
CA THR A 181 -10.79 24.92 6.35
C THR A 181 -10.79 25.74 5.06
N HIS A 182 -9.92 25.42 4.10
CA HIS A 182 -9.80 26.15 2.83
C HIS A 182 -11.07 26.03 1.97
N ARG A 183 -11.77 24.89 2.05
CA ARG A 183 -13.08 24.71 1.39
C ARG A 183 -14.16 25.67 1.93
N LEU A 184 -14.05 26.08 3.19
CA LEU A 184 -15.00 26.95 3.85
C LEU A 184 -14.62 28.42 3.74
N SER A 185 -13.31 28.73 3.74
CA SER A 185 -12.79 30.10 3.73
C SER A 185 -11.54 30.18 2.85
N ARG A 186 -11.68 30.70 1.64
CA ARG A 186 -10.56 30.94 0.70
C ARG A 186 -9.72 32.13 1.15
N SER A 187 -9.02 32.00 2.27
CA SER A 187 -8.19 33.06 2.83
C SER A 187 -6.77 32.99 2.31
N HIS A 188 -6.26 34.05 1.70
CA HIS A 188 -4.88 34.18 1.25
C HIS A 188 -3.88 34.11 2.43
N ALA A 189 -4.26 34.60 3.61
CA ALA A 189 -3.45 34.52 4.81
C ALA A 189 -3.27 33.05 5.28
N LEU A 190 -4.34 32.23 5.19
CA LEU A 190 -4.29 30.82 5.52
C LEU A 190 -3.37 30.06 4.54
N GLU A 191 -3.45 30.38 3.24
CA GLU A 191 -2.58 29.78 2.21
C GLU A 191 -1.11 30.10 2.44
N SER A 192 -0.80 31.37 2.73
CA SER A 192 0.56 31.82 3.05
C SER A 192 1.12 31.12 4.30
N SER A 193 0.32 31.02 5.36
CA SER A 193 0.70 30.30 6.58
C SER A 193 0.93 28.81 6.31
N PHE A 194 0.08 28.18 5.51
CA PHE A 194 0.23 26.79 5.14
C PHE A 194 1.49 26.53 4.32
N ARG A 195 1.80 27.41 3.35
CA ARG A 195 3.04 27.36 2.57
C ARG A 195 4.28 27.40 3.47
N ASN A 196 4.29 28.27 4.47
CA ASN A 196 5.40 28.37 5.42
C ASN A 196 5.54 27.10 6.28
N VAL A 197 4.43 26.53 6.73
CA VAL A 197 4.44 25.28 7.50
C VAL A 197 4.95 24.11 6.63
N LEU A 198 4.52 24.01 5.37
CA LEU A 198 5.01 22.98 4.46
C LEU A 198 6.53 23.08 4.24
N ALA A 199 7.08 24.29 4.12
CA ALA A 199 8.52 24.48 4.02
C ALA A 199 9.28 23.97 5.26
N GLN A 200 8.72 24.18 6.45
CA GLN A 200 9.29 23.66 7.69
C GLN A 200 9.21 22.13 7.75
N ILE A 201 8.10 21.54 7.32
CA ILE A 201 7.92 20.09 7.25
C ILE A 201 8.92 19.47 6.28
N GLU A 202 9.10 20.05 5.08
CA GLU A 202 10.13 19.61 4.10
C GLU A 202 11.52 19.57 4.74
N ALA A 203 11.92 20.63 5.43
CA ALA A 203 13.22 20.73 6.08
C ALA A 203 13.40 19.68 7.20
N VAL A 204 12.35 19.38 7.96
CA VAL A 204 12.38 18.34 9.01
C VAL A 204 12.50 16.95 8.39
N PHE A 205 11.78 16.65 7.30
CA PHE A 205 11.83 15.35 6.63
C PHE A 205 13.21 15.12 6.01
N GLU A 206 13.78 16.13 5.35
CA GLU A 206 15.12 16.04 4.78
C GLU A 206 16.18 15.81 5.86
N ARG A 207 16.13 16.56 6.96
CA ARG A 207 17.03 16.37 8.10
C ARG A 207 16.91 14.95 8.68
N GLN A 208 15.69 14.44 8.82
CA GLN A 208 15.48 13.08 9.34
C GLN A 208 16.07 12.03 8.42
N ARG A 209 15.91 12.20 7.10
CA ARG A 209 16.49 11.32 6.09
C ARG A 209 18.01 11.32 6.16
N THR A 210 18.62 12.50 6.22
CA THR A 210 20.07 12.66 6.33
C THR A 210 20.60 11.98 7.58
N LEU A 211 20.00 12.20 8.74
CA LEU A 211 20.40 11.56 10.00
C LEU A 211 20.38 10.01 9.93
N LEU A 212 19.36 9.44 9.28
CA LEU A 212 19.29 7.98 9.11
C LEU A 212 20.34 7.44 8.16
N LEU A 213 20.70 8.22 7.12
CA LEU A 213 21.74 7.85 6.15
C LEU A 213 23.16 8.03 6.72
N GLU A 214 23.42 9.08 7.48
CA GLU A 214 24.72 9.32 8.13
C GLU A 214 25.06 8.19 9.11
N HIS A 215 24.08 7.73 9.90
CA HIS A 215 24.28 6.57 10.76
C HIS A 215 24.67 5.30 10.02
N TYR A 216 24.17 5.16 8.79
CA TYR A 216 24.55 4.02 7.95
C TYR A 216 26.02 4.04 7.56
N VAL A 217 26.53 5.20 7.19
CA VAL A 217 27.94 5.35 6.79
C VAL A 217 28.85 5.06 7.97
N VAL A 218 28.53 5.60 9.14
CA VAL A 218 29.32 5.38 10.38
C VAL A 218 29.30 3.91 10.82
N ASP A 219 28.14 3.26 10.77
CA ASP A 219 28.02 1.84 11.14
C ASP A 219 28.78 0.93 10.17
N LEU A 220 28.75 1.23 8.86
CA LEU A 220 29.53 0.52 7.86
C LEU A 220 31.03 0.69 8.07
N ASP A 221 31.48 1.90 8.37
CA ASP A 221 32.89 2.20 8.62
C ASP A 221 33.44 1.42 9.81
N VAL A 222 32.66 1.35 10.90
CA VAL A 222 32.99 0.52 12.07
C VAL A 222 33.09 -0.96 11.69
N HIS A 223 32.17 -1.50 10.89
CA HIS A 223 32.23 -2.90 10.47
C HIS A 223 33.43 -3.19 9.57
N ILE A 224 33.78 -2.29 8.67
CA ILE A 224 34.97 -2.41 7.83
C ILE A 224 36.22 -2.43 8.69
N GLU A 225 36.33 -1.54 9.67
CA GLU A 225 37.48 -1.48 10.57
C GLU A 225 37.63 -2.74 11.43
N VAL A 226 36.49 -3.26 11.94
CA VAL A 226 36.48 -4.52 12.70
C VAL A 226 36.94 -5.69 11.83
N LEU A 227 36.42 -5.79 10.60
CA LEU A 227 36.80 -6.85 9.67
C LEU A 227 38.30 -6.75 9.32
N ARG A 228 38.81 -5.55 9.05
CA ARG A 228 40.22 -5.31 8.77
C ARG A 228 41.10 -5.83 9.91
N LYS A 229 40.77 -5.48 11.16
CA LYS A 229 41.51 -5.97 12.35
C LYS A 229 41.43 -7.50 12.54
N GLN A 230 40.32 -8.12 12.16
CA GLN A 230 40.23 -9.58 12.18
C GLN A 230 41.13 -10.22 11.11
N LEU A 231 41.12 -9.72 9.87
CA LEU A 231 42.00 -10.21 8.81
C LEU A 231 43.47 -10.04 9.15
N GLU A 232 43.87 -8.90 9.72
CA GLU A 232 45.23 -8.67 10.24
C GLU A 232 45.64 -9.70 11.31
N ARG A 233 44.75 -10.07 12.23
CA ARG A 233 45.01 -11.09 13.27
C ARG A 233 45.13 -12.50 12.69
N GLU A 234 44.43 -12.79 11.61
CA GLU A 234 44.47 -14.09 10.93
C GLU A 234 45.63 -14.20 9.91
N GLY A 235 46.42 -13.16 9.76
CA GLY A 235 47.57 -13.13 8.88
C GLY A 235 47.24 -13.10 7.36
N LEU A 236 46.02 -12.63 7.02
CA LEU A 236 45.48 -12.57 5.66
C LEU A 236 45.53 -11.17 5.05
N ALA A 237 46.18 -10.20 5.70
CA ALA A 237 46.34 -8.83 5.22
C ALA A 237 47.83 -8.49 5.00
#